data_30ca9774226f6fc3e71a8b30e8b88291
#
_entry.id   30ca9774226f6fc3e71a8b30e8b88291
#
_cell.length_a   1.000
_cell.length_b   1.000
_cell.length_c   1.000
_cell.angle_alpha   90.00
_cell.angle_beta   90.00
_cell.angle_gamma   90.00
#
_symmetry.space_group_name_H-M   'P 1'
#
loop_
_entity.id
_entity.type
_entity.pdbx_description
1 polymer ?
#
loop_
_entity_poly.entity_id
_entity_poly.type
_entity_poly.pdbx_seq_one_letter_code
_entity_poly.pdbx_strand_id
1 'polypeptide(L)'
;MLSKIKSLVVLFVGISLMSIGIALAKLAQLGTSPISSIPNVMSYITPLSIGNLTMIFMVLMIFLQMVILREVNLPIILQIVPGLAFGGLIDVFVDVFTNLGLPALMGHYLEQLAFTLLGMVVLSLGVFFEVNSRSILMPGEGLVVALTLRTKKPFGKLKMYTDLTMVAVALVISLLYFQGLVGIREGTIIAALFTGRLVTLYSPLIPWVDRFTTK
;
A
#
# COMPACT_ATOMS: atom_id res chain seq x y z
N MET A 1 10.04 11.89 -24.44
CA MET A 1 10.77 12.18 -23.17
C MET A 1 9.85 12.85 -22.16
N LEU A 2 9.12 13.89 -22.52
CA LEU A 2 8.21 14.64 -21.62
C LEU A 2 7.10 13.74 -20.99
N SER A 3 6.52 12.83 -21.75
CA SER A 3 5.48 11.91 -21.24
C SER A 3 6.00 10.95 -20.17
N LYS A 4 7.23 10.45 -20.29
CA LYS A 4 7.86 9.61 -19.26
C LYS A 4 8.11 10.37 -17.95
N ILE A 5 8.51 11.65 -18.05
CA ILE A 5 8.70 12.51 -16.87
C ILE A 5 7.34 12.73 -16.17
N LYS A 6 6.28 13.04 -16.93
CA LYS A 6 4.92 13.20 -16.40
C LYS A 6 4.45 11.92 -15.68
N SER A 7 4.64 10.75 -16.29
CA SER A 7 4.32 9.45 -15.69
C SER A 7 5.05 9.23 -14.37
N LEU A 8 6.35 9.55 -14.31
CA LEU A 8 7.14 9.42 -13.07
C LEU A 8 6.68 10.40 -11.99
N VAL A 9 6.30 11.63 -12.35
CA VAL A 9 5.75 12.60 -11.40
C VAL A 9 4.44 12.11 -10.81
N VAL A 10 3.53 11.61 -11.66
CA VAL A 10 2.23 11.06 -11.23
C VAL A 10 2.45 9.84 -10.32
N LEU A 11 3.40 8.96 -10.66
CA LEU A 11 3.78 7.82 -9.82
C LEU A 11 4.29 8.28 -8.46
N PHE A 12 5.22 9.26 -8.43
CA PHE A 12 5.78 9.76 -7.17
C PHE A 12 4.72 10.41 -6.29
N VAL A 13 3.81 11.20 -6.86
CA VAL A 13 2.66 11.75 -6.13
C VAL A 13 1.78 10.63 -5.58
N GLY A 14 1.50 9.60 -6.38
CA GLY A 14 0.74 8.42 -5.94
C GLY A 14 1.39 7.73 -4.75
N ILE A 15 2.68 7.42 -4.85
CA ILE A 15 3.46 6.76 -3.77
C ILE A 15 3.45 7.63 -2.51
N SER A 16 3.64 8.95 -2.63
CA SER A 16 3.63 9.87 -1.49
C SER A 16 2.27 9.87 -0.79
N LEU A 17 1.17 9.96 -1.53
CA LEU A 17 -0.18 9.89 -0.97
C LEU A 17 -0.47 8.55 -0.30
N MET A 18 -0.05 7.43 -0.91
CA MET A 18 -0.17 6.11 -0.30
C MET A 18 0.58 6.03 1.02
N SER A 19 1.81 6.56 1.07
CA SER A 19 2.64 6.57 2.29
C SER A 19 2.04 7.44 3.39
N ILE A 20 1.49 8.62 3.05
CA ILE A 20 0.72 9.46 3.97
C ILE A 20 -0.47 8.69 4.56
N GLY A 21 -1.24 8.03 3.70
CA GLY A 21 -2.41 7.25 4.13
C GLY A 21 -2.05 6.13 5.11
N ILE A 22 -0.95 5.42 4.86
CA ILE A 22 -0.45 4.37 5.76
C ILE A 22 0.07 4.95 7.07
N ALA A 23 0.81 6.06 7.03
CA ALA A 23 1.31 6.71 8.23
C ALA A 23 0.16 7.16 9.15
N LEU A 24 -0.89 7.78 8.61
CA LEU A 24 -2.09 8.14 9.36
C LEU A 24 -2.78 6.92 9.98
N ALA A 25 -2.99 5.85 9.21
CA ALA A 25 -3.61 4.63 9.69
C ALA A 25 -2.76 3.91 10.75
N LYS A 26 -1.41 3.93 10.61
CA LYS A 26 -0.47 3.38 11.59
C LYS A 26 -0.57 4.11 12.92
N LEU A 27 -0.59 5.44 12.90
CA LEU A 27 -0.66 6.27 14.11
C LEU A 27 -2.05 6.17 14.78
N ALA A 28 -3.11 6.00 14.01
CA ALA A 28 -4.46 5.79 14.51
C ALA A 28 -4.68 4.43 15.21
N GLN A 29 -3.78 3.46 15.02
CA GLN A 29 -3.77 2.15 15.69
C GLN A 29 -5.02 1.26 15.43
N LEU A 30 -5.84 1.58 14.45
CA LEU A 30 -6.99 0.74 14.05
C LEU A 30 -6.68 -0.19 12.87
N GLY A 31 -5.39 -0.40 12.58
CA GLY A 31 -4.90 -1.22 11.47
C GLY A 31 -4.56 -0.39 10.24
N THR A 32 -3.98 -1.04 9.23
CA THR A 32 -3.49 -0.41 8.01
C THR A 32 -4.09 -1.08 6.77
N SER A 33 -3.62 -0.69 5.57
CA SER A 33 -4.04 -1.35 4.33
C SER A 33 -3.60 -2.82 4.28
N PRO A 34 -4.26 -3.67 3.47
CA PRO A 34 -3.90 -5.09 3.34
C PRO A 34 -2.43 -5.33 3.00
N ILE A 35 -1.88 -4.55 2.06
CA ILE A 35 -0.47 -4.69 1.62
C ILE A 35 0.53 -4.35 2.74
N SER A 36 0.15 -3.48 3.66
CA SER A 36 0.99 -3.08 4.79
C SER A 36 0.64 -3.82 6.09
N SER A 37 -0.34 -4.73 6.07
CA SER A 37 -0.78 -5.44 7.27
C SER A 37 0.32 -6.32 7.86
N ILE A 38 1.04 -7.10 7.04
CA ILE A 38 2.18 -7.91 7.50
C ILE A 38 3.32 -7.02 8.03
N PRO A 39 3.84 -6.03 7.27
CA PRO A 39 4.82 -5.08 7.80
C PRO A 39 4.38 -4.39 9.09
N ASN A 40 3.11 -4.01 9.20
CA ASN A 40 2.59 -3.34 10.38
C ASN A 40 2.64 -4.25 11.62
N VAL A 41 2.16 -5.49 11.52
CA VAL A 41 2.24 -6.46 12.64
C VAL A 41 3.69 -6.73 13.02
N MET A 42 4.55 -6.97 12.03
CA MET A 42 5.97 -7.23 12.27
C MET A 42 6.70 -6.04 12.93
N SER A 43 6.26 -4.80 12.70
CA SER A 43 6.84 -3.61 13.34
C SER A 43 6.57 -3.51 14.85
N TYR A 44 5.64 -4.30 15.38
CA TYR A 44 5.44 -4.45 16.83
C TYR A 44 6.25 -5.61 17.43
N ILE A 45 6.78 -6.50 16.59
CA ILE A 45 7.54 -7.69 17.00
C ILE A 45 9.05 -7.43 16.92
N THR A 46 9.47 -6.66 15.91
CA THR A 46 10.89 -6.43 15.60
C THR A 46 11.30 -4.97 15.90
N PRO A 47 12.60 -4.68 16.05
CA PRO A 47 13.08 -3.31 16.20
C PRO A 47 13.05 -2.49 14.89
N LEU A 48 12.53 -3.08 13.80
CA LEU A 48 12.47 -2.42 12.50
C LEU A 48 11.22 -1.55 12.38
N SER A 49 11.35 -0.42 11.69
CA SER A 49 10.23 0.45 11.36
C SER A 49 9.24 -0.21 10.40
N ILE A 50 8.02 0.30 10.34
CA ILE A 50 7.02 -0.16 9.36
C ILE A 50 7.52 0.07 7.92
N GLY A 51 8.26 1.14 7.66
CA GLY A 51 8.81 1.41 6.34
C GLY A 51 9.91 0.44 5.95
N ASN A 52 10.85 0.14 6.86
CA ASN A 52 11.89 -0.86 6.63
C ASN A 52 11.29 -2.24 6.34
N LEU A 53 10.30 -2.65 7.10
CA LEU A 53 9.59 -3.92 6.89
C LEU A 53 8.79 -3.91 5.59
N THR A 54 8.22 -2.76 5.21
CA THR A 54 7.56 -2.60 3.90
C THR A 54 8.55 -2.73 2.75
N MET A 55 9.75 -2.16 2.85
CA MET A 55 10.80 -2.33 1.84
C MET A 55 11.18 -3.80 1.66
N ILE A 56 11.42 -4.52 2.78
CA ILE A 56 11.72 -5.95 2.76
C ILE A 56 10.56 -6.72 2.11
N PHE A 57 9.33 -6.39 2.47
CA PHE A 57 8.14 -7.03 1.94
C PHE A 57 7.97 -6.78 0.43
N MET A 58 8.29 -5.57 -0.06
CA MET A 58 8.27 -5.25 -1.50
C MET A 58 9.32 -6.07 -2.26
N VAL A 59 10.52 -6.24 -1.71
CA VAL A 59 11.55 -7.12 -2.31
C VAL A 59 11.07 -8.57 -2.37
N LEU A 60 10.40 -9.06 -1.31
CA LEU A 60 9.79 -10.39 -1.32
C LEU A 60 8.71 -10.51 -2.42
N MET A 61 7.88 -9.49 -2.63
CA MET A 61 6.88 -9.49 -3.70
C MET A 61 7.52 -9.56 -5.09
N ILE A 62 8.63 -8.84 -5.30
CA ILE A 62 9.42 -8.90 -6.55
C ILE A 62 9.96 -10.32 -6.77
N PHE A 63 10.54 -10.92 -5.73
CA PHE A 63 11.04 -12.29 -5.79
C PHE A 63 9.93 -13.29 -6.13
N LEU A 64 8.76 -13.18 -5.48
CA LEU A 64 7.61 -14.03 -5.77
C LEU A 64 7.11 -13.87 -7.22
N GLN A 65 7.12 -12.65 -7.78
CA GLN A 65 6.82 -12.43 -9.19
C GLN A 65 7.76 -13.21 -10.11
N MET A 66 9.07 -13.14 -9.85
CA MET A 66 10.08 -13.86 -10.65
C MET A 66 9.85 -15.38 -10.60
N VAL A 67 9.53 -15.92 -9.42
CA VAL A 67 9.24 -17.35 -9.24
C VAL A 67 7.97 -17.76 -9.99
N ILE A 68 6.90 -16.96 -9.91
CA ILE A 68 5.61 -17.25 -10.56
C ILE A 68 5.74 -17.20 -12.08
N LEU A 69 6.40 -16.18 -12.60
CA LEU A 69 6.60 -16.01 -14.04
C LEU A 69 7.69 -16.90 -14.58
N ARG A 70 8.61 -17.38 -13.74
CA ARG A 70 9.83 -18.10 -14.09
C ARG A 70 10.73 -17.29 -15.04
N GLU A 71 10.71 -16.00 -14.90
CA GLU A 71 11.43 -15.04 -15.70
C GLU A 71 12.04 -13.96 -14.81
N VAL A 72 13.24 -13.53 -15.17
CA VAL A 72 13.91 -12.38 -14.57
C VAL A 72 14.05 -11.33 -15.64
N ASN A 73 13.23 -10.29 -15.58
CA ASN A 73 13.27 -9.22 -16.57
C ASN A 73 13.43 -7.84 -15.91
N LEU A 74 13.97 -6.90 -16.67
CA LEU A 74 14.28 -5.56 -16.20
C LEU A 74 13.06 -4.81 -15.62
N PRO A 75 11.84 -4.85 -16.20
CA PRO A 75 10.66 -4.21 -15.63
C PRO A 75 10.30 -4.70 -14.22
N ILE A 76 10.51 -5.99 -13.93
CA ILE A 76 10.25 -6.54 -12.58
C ILE A 76 11.31 -6.04 -11.60
N ILE A 77 12.58 -6.03 -12.00
CA ILE A 77 13.68 -5.54 -11.14
C ILE A 77 13.51 -4.05 -10.84
N LEU A 78 13.12 -3.25 -11.83
CA LEU A 78 12.93 -1.82 -11.66
C LEU A 78 11.81 -1.45 -10.66
N GLN A 79 10.92 -2.38 -10.32
CA GLN A 79 9.91 -2.20 -9.27
C GLN A 79 10.54 -1.99 -7.88
N ILE A 80 11.82 -2.34 -7.69
CA ILE A 80 12.54 -2.08 -6.45
C ILE A 80 12.58 -0.59 -6.12
N VAL A 81 12.70 0.28 -7.14
CA VAL A 81 12.80 1.74 -6.94
C VAL A 81 11.53 2.31 -6.31
N PRO A 82 10.32 2.16 -6.87
CA PRO A 82 9.11 2.63 -6.23
C PRO A 82 8.81 1.89 -4.91
N GLY A 83 9.19 0.61 -4.79
CA GLY A 83 9.01 -0.16 -3.55
C GLY A 83 9.86 0.37 -2.39
N LEU A 84 11.14 0.70 -2.62
CA LEU A 84 12.00 1.31 -1.62
C LEU A 84 11.57 2.74 -1.29
N ALA A 85 11.20 3.53 -2.30
CA ALA A 85 10.68 4.88 -2.09
C ALA A 85 9.40 4.87 -1.23
N PHE A 86 8.51 3.93 -1.46
CA PHE A 86 7.27 3.77 -0.70
C PHE A 86 7.54 3.49 0.78
N GLY A 87 8.39 2.51 1.10
CA GLY A 87 8.74 2.20 2.48
C GLY A 87 9.46 3.36 3.17
N GLY A 88 10.43 4.01 2.50
CA GLY A 88 11.13 5.17 3.05
C GLY A 88 10.20 6.35 3.33
N LEU A 89 9.27 6.64 2.42
CA LEU A 89 8.27 7.70 2.62
C LEU A 89 7.29 7.38 3.75
N ILE A 90 6.94 6.11 3.99
CA ILE A 90 6.10 5.73 5.15
C ILE A 90 6.80 6.16 6.44
N ASP A 91 8.09 5.83 6.62
CA ASP A 91 8.82 6.20 7.82
C ASP A 91 8.94 7.73 7.97
N VAL A 92 9.27 8.42 6.88
CA VAL A 92 9.34 9.90 6.89
C VAL A 92 8.01 10.50 7.34
N PHE A 93 6.87 10.04 6.82
CA PHE A 93 5.57 10.59 7.21
C PHE A 93 5.15 10.17 8.63
N VAL A 94 5.49 8.96 9.08
CA VAL A 94 5.28 8.56 10.47
C VAL A 94 6.05 9.48 11.41
N ASP A 95 7.32 9.75 11.13
CA ASP A 95 8.15 10.64 11.94
C ASP A 95 7.64 12.09 11.91
N VAL A 96 7.32 12.60 10.73
CA VAL A 96 6.77 13.97 10.58
C VAL A 96 5.47 14.13 11.37
N PHE A 97 4.53 13.21 11.24
CA PHE A 97 3.25 13.29 11.93
C PHE A 97 3.39 13.08 13.45
N THR A 98 4.33 12.26 13.88
CA THR A 98 4.65 12.07 15.30
C THR A 98 5.23 13.37 15.87
N ASN A 99 6.18 13.98 15.19
CA ASN A 99 6.81 15.25 15.61
C ASN A 99 5.82 16.44 15.60
N LEU A 100 4.82 16.40 14.70
CA LEU A 100 3.72 17.39 14.68
C LEU A 100 2.68 17.15 15.79
N GLY A 101 2.84 16.12 16.61
CA GLY A 101 1.92 15.82 17.71
C GLY A 101 0.58 15.22 17.29
N LEU A 102 0.45 14.70 16.05
CA LEU A 102 -0.79 14.07 15.60
C LEU A 102 -1.28 12.93 16.50
N PRO A 103 -0.41 12.07 17.09
CA PRO A 103 -0.86 11.03 18.02
C PRO A 103 -1.66 11.57 19.22
N ALA A 104 -1.37 12.80 19.67
CA ALA A 104 -2.11 13.44 20.76
C ALA A 104 -3.58 13.78 20.38
N LEU A 105 -3.86 13.91 19.06
CA LEU A 105 -5.21 14.12 18.52
C LEU A 105 -5.99 12.81 18.32
N MET A 106 -5.40 11.67 18.65
CA MET A 106 -5.98 10.34 18.47
C MET A 106 -6.22 9.63 19.81
N GLY A 107 -6.61 10.41 20.84
CA GLY A 107 -6.80 9.91 22.21
C GLY A 107 -8.06 9.05 22.38
N HIS A 108 -9.10 9.30 21.57
CA HIS A 108 -10.37 8.59 21.63
C HIS A 108 -10.63 7.76 20.38
N TYR A 109 -11.42 6.70 20.53
CA TYR A 109 -11.73 5.78 19.41
C TYR A 109 -12.33 6.48 18.18
N LEU A 110 -13.21 7.47 18.36
CA LEU A 110 -13.79 8.20 17.23
C LEU A 110 -12.75 9.01 16.44
N GLU A 111 -11.78 9.58 17.11
CA GLU A 111 -10.66 10.30 16.50
C GLU A 111 -9.77 9.32 15.73
N GLN A 112 -9.43 8.19 16.34
CA GLN A 112 -8.69 7.11 15.68
C GLN A 112 -9.41 6.63 14.42
N LEU A 113 -10.72 6.42 14.52
CA LEU A 113 -11.55 6.01 13.38
C LEU A 113 -11.54 7.08 12.27
N ALA A 114 -11.70 8.35 12.63
CA ALA A 114 -11.67 9.46 11.67
C ALA A 114 -10.33 9.53 10.93
N PHE A 115 -9.20 9.44 11.65
CA PHE A 115 -7.87 9.43 11.03
C PHE A 115 -7.61 8.17 10.21
N THR A 116 -8.13 7.01 10.61
CA THR A 116 -8.06 5.77 9.82
C THR A 116 -8.83 5.91 8.52
N LEU A 117 -10.05 6.44 8.55
CA LEU A 117 -10.86 6.67 7.35
C LEU A 117 -10.22 7.72 6.43
N LEU A 118 -9.69 8.81 6.99
CA LEU A 118 -8.93 9.81 6.24
C LEU A 118 -7.70 9.16 5.57
N GLY A 119 -6.94 8.36 6.32
CA GLY A 119 -5.80 7.60 5.79
C GLY A 119 -6.20 6.69 4.64
N MET A 120 -7.34 5.99 4.75
CA MET A 120 -7.86 5.14 3.68
C MET A 120 -8.25 5.94 2.42
N VAL A 121 -8.90 7.11 2.59
CA VAL A 121 -9.25 8.00 1.47
C VAL A 121 -7.99 8.50 0.76
N VAL A 122 -6.99 8.97 1.51
CA VAL A 122 -5.72 9.46 0.97
C VAL A 122 -4.94 8.33 0.30
N LEU A 123 -4.87 7.15 0.93
CA LEU A 123 -4.23 5.96 0.36
C LEU A 123 -4.88 5.56 -0.96
N SER A 124 -6.21 5.48 -1.01
CA SER A 124 -6.93 5.08 -2.23
C SER A 124 -6.76 6.10 -3.36
N LEU A 125 -6.64 7.40 -3.03
CA LEU A 125 -6.28 8.43 -3.98
C LEU A 125 -4.86 8.21 -4.53
N GLY A 126 -3.91 7.86 -3.66
CA GLY A 126 -2.55 7.49 -4.05
C GLY A 126 -2.51 6.30 -5.01
N VAL A 127 -3.28 5.23 -4.72
CA VAL A 127 -3.41 4.07 -5.61
C VAL A 127 -4.01 4.47 -6.97
N PHE A 128 -4.99 5.38 -6.98
CA PHE A 128 -5.55 5.93 -8.23
C PHE A 128 -4.46 6.61 -9.08
N PHE A 129 -3.62 7.46 -8.47
CA PHE A 129 -2.50 8.11 -9.18
C PHE A 129 -1.47 7.10 -9.66
N GLU A 130 -1.10 6.12 -8.84
CA GLU A 130 -0.16 5.06 -9.20
C GLU A 130 -0.62 4.28 -10.43
N VAL A 131 -1.85 3.75 -10.41
CA VAL A 131 -2.41 2.95 -11.51
C VAL A 131 -2.49 3.78 -12.81
N ASN A 132 -2.87 5.06 -12.71
CA ASN A 132 -2.97 5.94 -13.87
C ASN A 132 -1.64 6.59 -14.28
N SER A 133 -0.55 6.36 -13.55
CA SER A 133 0.78 6.84 -13.91
C SER A 133 1.32 6.21 -15.21
N ARG A 134 0.84 5.00 -15.55
CA ARG A 134 1.33 4.21 -16.71
C ARG A 134 2.86 4.04 -16.70
N SER A 135 3.44 4.02 -15.51
CA SER A 135 4.86 3.86 -15.26
C SER A 135 5.16 2.45 -14.74
N ILE A 136 6.17 2.33 -13.89
CA ILE A 136 6.54 1.06 -13.24
C ILE A 136 5.49 0.77 -12.17
N LEU A 137 4.92 -0.44 -12.20
CA LEU A 137 3.97 -0.89 -11.18
C LEU A 137 4.67 -1.06 -9.83
N MET A 138 3.92 -0.84 -8.77
CA MET A 138 4.35 -1.23 -7.43
C MET A 138 4.47 -2.77 -7.32
N PRO A 139 5.40 -3.29 -6.50
CA PRO A 139 5.59 -4.74 -6.37
C PRO A 139 4.34 -5.52 -5.97
N GLY A 140 3.45 -4.90 -5.19
CA GLY A 140 2.18 -5.52 -4.79
C GLY A 140 1.24 -5.76 -5.97
N GLU A 141 1.03 -4.76 -6.79
CA GLU A 141 0.24 -4.83 -8.02
C GLU A 141 0.92 -5.71 -9.07
N GLY A 142 2.25 -5.63 -9.17
CA GLY A 142 3.06 -6.50 -10.02
C GLY A 142 2.86 -7.98 -9.72
N LEU A 143 2.78 -8.35 -8.42
CA LEU A 143 2.49 -9.74 -8.02
C LEU A 143 1.12 -10.18 -8.53
N VAL A 144 0.09 -9.34 -8.43
CA VAL A 144 -1.25 -9.64 -8.93
C VAL A 144 -1.25 -9.77 -10.45
N VAL A 145 -0.51 -8.92 -11.16
CA VAL A 145 -0.33 -9.03 -12.62
C VAL A 145 0.34 -10.35 -12.97
N ALA A 146 1.41 -10.75 -12.27
CA ALA A 146 2.09 -12.02 -12.49
C ALA A 146 1.14 -13.22 -12.32
N LEU A 147 0.32 -13.20 -11.26
CA LEU A 147 -0.72 -14.20 -11.03
C LEU A 147 -1.78 -14.20 -12.15
N THR A 148 -2.19 -13.01 -12.63
CA THR A 148 -3.14 -12.86 -13.74
C THR A 148 -2.61 -13.50 -15.02
N LEU A 149 -1.36 -13.23 -15.37
CA LEU A 149 -0.71 -13.79 -16.54
C LEU A 149 -0.59 -15.33 -16.45
N ARG A 150 -0.28 -15.84 -15.26
CA ARG A 150 -0.08 -17.29 -15.04
C ARG A 150 -1.38 -18.06 -14.97
N THR A 151 -2.42 -17.51 -14.32
CA THR A 151 -3.68 -18.22 -14.06
C THR A 151 -4.80 -17.87 -15.04
N LYS A 152 -4.64 -16.80 -15.84
CA LYS A 152 -5.64 -16.24 -16.75
C LYS A 152 -6.95 -15.83 -16.06
N LYS A 153 -6.92 -15.63 -14.74
CA LYS A 153 -8.06 -15.13 -13.96
C LYS A 153 -8.09 -13.59 -13.95
N PRO A 154 -9.27 -12.97 -13.79
CA PRO A 154 -9.38 -11.52 -13.76
C PRO A 154 -8.55 -10.89 -12.64
N PHE A 155 -7.85 -9.78 -12.93
CA PHE A 155 -7.00 -9.04 -11.99
C PHE A 155 -7.72 -8.71 -10.67
N GLY A 156 -8.92 -8.13 -10.73
CA GLY A 156 -9.65 -7.72 -9.53
C GLY A 156 -9.97 -8.89 -8.58
N LYS A 157 -10.26 -10.10 -9.13
CA LYS A 157 -10.47 -11.29 -8.32
C LYS A 157 -9.19 -11.75 -7.63
N LEU A 158 -8.07 -11.72 -8.35
CA LEU A 158 -6.76 -12.09 -7.79
C LEU A 158 -6.26 -11.04 -6.79
N LYS A 159 -6.48 -9.75 -7.06
CA LYS A 159 -6.18 -8.68 -6.10
C LYS A 159 -6.90 -8.92 -4.77
N MET A 160 -8.20 -9.20 -4.82
CA MET A 160 -8.96 -9.51 -3.61
C MET A 160 -8.40 -10.73 -2.85
N TYR A 161 -8.02 -11.80 -3.57
CA TYR A 161 -7.44 -12.98 -2.92
C TYR A 161 -6.06 -12.70 -2.32
N THR A 162 -5.19 -11.96 -3.00
CA THR A 162 -3.89 -11.59 -2.45
C THR A 162 -4.03 -10.69 -1.24
N ASP A 163 -4.91 -9.71 -1.28
CA ASP A 163 -5.17 -8.81 -0.14
C ASP A 163 -5.72 -9.59 1.06
N LEU A 164 -6.70 -10.48 0.85
CA LEU A 164 -7.22 -11.35 1.91
C LEU A 164 -6.14 -12.30 2.48
N THR A 165 -5.27 -12.83 1.62
CA THR A 165 -4.16 -13.68 2.06
C THR A 165 -3.18 -12.89 2.93
N MET A 166 -2.82 -11.67 2.54
CA MET A 166 -1.95 -10.80 3.32
C MET A 166 -2.55 -10.49 4.70
N VAL A 167 -3.84 -10.14 4.75
CA VAL A 167 -4.55 -9.90 6.02
C VAL A 167 -4.62 -11.17 6.87
N ALA A 168 -4.92 -12.32 6.26
CA ALA A 168 -4.99 -13.60 6.98
C ALA A 168 -3.61 -14.00 7.56
N VAL A 169 -2.53 -13.86 6.78
CA VAL A 169 -1.16 -14.12 7.27
C VAL A 169 -0.81 -13.18 8.43
N ALA A 170 -1.09 -11.89 8.27
CA ALA A 170 -0.82 -10.92 9.32
C ALA A 170 -1.65 -11.21 10.59
N LEU A 171 -2.92 -11.64 10.44
CA LEU A 171 -3.78 -12.06 11.55
C LEU A 171 -3.20 -13.28 12.28
N VAL A 172 -2.74 -14.28 11.54
CA VAL A 172 -2.09 -15.47 12.13
C VAL A 172 -0.85 -15.08 12.91
N ILE A 173 0.02 -14.22 12.33
CA ILE A 173 1.22 -13.73 13.03
C ILE A 173 0.83 -12.98 14.31
N SER A 174 -0.17 -12.10 14.27
CA SER A 174 -0.64 -11.34 15.43
C SER A 174 -1.16 -12.27 16.54
N LEU A 175 -1.98 -13.24 16.19
CA LEU A 175 -2.54 -14.20 17.16
C LEU A 175 -1.47 -15.09 17.78
N LEU A 176 -0.52 -15.58 16.99
CA LEU A 176 0.55 -16.46 17.46
C LEU A 176 1.51 -15.74 18.41
N TYR A 177 1.83 -14.48 18.13
CA TYR A 177 2.83 -13.74 18.90
C TYR A 177 2.23 -13.00 20.09
N PHE A 178 1.10 -12.33 19.90
CA PHE A 178 0.49 -11.47 20.93
C PHE A 178 -0.69 -12.13 21.63
N GLN A 179 -1.17 -13.29 21.17
CA GLN A 179 -2.42 -13.90 21.63
C GLN A 179 -3.63 -12.95 21.54
N GLY A 180 -3.57 -11.96 20.62
CA GLY A 180 -4.55 -10.92 20.43
C GLY A 180 -4.38 -10.20 19.09
N LEU A 181 -5.27 -9.22 18.84
CA LEU A 181 -5.25 -8.43 17.60
C LEU A 181 -4.38 -7.19 17.78
N VAL A 182 -3.13 -7.25 17.31
CA VAL A 182 -2.18 -6.13 17.31
C VAL A 182 -1.80 -5.81 15.87
N GLY A 183 -1.90 -4.55 15.49
CA GLY A 183 -1.57 -4.08 14.14
C GLY A 183 -2.62 -4.38 13.06
N ILE A 184 -3.60 -5.22 13.34
CA ILE A 184 -4.77 -5.50 12.49
C ILE A 184 -6.02 -5.29 13.32
N ARG A 185 -6.90 -4.46 12.82
CA ARG A 185 -8.18 -4.16 13.45
C ARG A 185 -9.23 -3.85 12.37
N GLU A 186 -10.34 -3.32 12.79
CA GLU A 186 -11.47 -2.93 11.94
C GLU A 186 -11.06 -2.05 10.74
N GLY A 187 -10.09 -1.14 10.91
CA GLY A 187 -9.56 -0.30 9.84
C GLY A 187 -8.95 -1.10 8.68
N THR A 188 -8.26 -2.21 8.98
CA THR A 188 -7.72 -3.09 7.92
C THR A 188 -8.84 -3.75 7.10
N ILE A 189 -9.91 -4.18 7.77
CA ILE A 189 -11.07 -4.79 7.11
C ILE A 189 -11.79 -3.75 6.24
N ILE A 190 -12.01 -2.54 6.78
CA ILE A 190 -12.63 -1.44 6.04
C ILE A 190 -11.77 -1.10 4.81
N ALA A 191 -10.45 -0.97 4.97
CA ALA A 191 -9.55 -0.69 3.86
C ALA A 191 -9.60 -1.78 2.78
N ALA A 192 -9.60 -3.06 3.16
CA ALA A 192 -9.70 -4.17 2.21
C ALA A 192 -11.00 -4.14 1.38
N LEU A 193 -12.11 -3.71 1.98
CA LEU A 193 -13.43 -3.68 1.32
C LEU A 193 -13.64 -2.41 0.48
N PHE A 194 -13.11 -1.28 0.90
CA PHE A 194 -13.48 0.02 0.34
C PHE A 194 -12.40 0.68 -0.51
N THR A 195 -11.11 0.38 -0.33
CA THR A 195 -10.02 1.00 -1.11
C THR A 195 -10.24 0.85 -2.62
N GLY A 196 -10.54 -0.35 -3.09
CA GLY A 196 -10.80 -0.59 -4.51
C GLY A 196 -12.01 0.16 -5.07
N ARG A 197 -13.07 0.33 -4.26
CA ARG A 197 -14.27 1.10 -4.63
C ARG A 197 -13.96 2.60 -4.73
N LEU A 198 -13.19 3.12 -3.79
CA LEU A 198 -12.75 4.53 -3.83
C LEU A 198 -11.87 4.81 -5.04
N VAL A 199 -10.95 3.92 -5.38
CA VAL A 199 -10.12 4.06 -6.60
C VAL A 199 -10.98 4.18 -7.84
N THR A 200 -12.02 3.34 -7.98
CA THR A 200 -12.94 3.44 -9.11
C THR A 200 -13.78 4.72 -9.10
N LEU A 201 -14.13 5.23 -7.92
CA LEU A 201 -14.88 6.48 -7.77
C LEU A 201 -14.07 7.72 -8.23
N TYR A 202 -12.74 7.70 -8.04
CA TYR A 202 -11.88 8.82 -8.48
C TYR A 202 -11.75 8.93 -10.00
N SER A 203 -11.93 7.85 -10.75
CA SER A 203 -11.79 7.85 -12.22
C SER A 203 -12.66 8.90 -12.92
N PRO A 204 -13.97 9.02 -12.62
CA PRO A 204 -14.80 10.08 -13.22
C PRO A 204 -14.55 11.47 -12.61
N LEU A 205 -14.04 11.55 -11.36
CA LEU A 205 -13.81 12.81 -10.67
C LEU A 205 -12.51 13.51 -11.09
N ILE A 206 -11.49 12.72 -11.48
CA ILE A 206 -10.15 13.23 -11.81
C ILE A 206 -9.70 12.75 -13.21
N PRO A 207 -10.48 13.02 -14.27
CA PRO A 207 -10.21 12.49 -15.62
C PRO A 207 -8.95 13.11 -16.27
N TRP A 208 -8.43 14.20 -15.73
CA TRP A 208 -7.24 14.86 -16.25
C TRP A 208 -5.95 14.07 -16.02
N VAL A 209 -5.87 13.20 -14.99
CA VAL A 209 -4.68 12.40 -14.72
C VAL A 209 -4.41 11.43 -15.86
N ASP A 210 -5.43 10.75 -16.36
CA ASP A 210 -5.32 9.86 -17.51
C ASP A 210 -4.92 10.62 -18.79
N ARG A 211 -5.48 11.82 -18.99
CA ARG A 211 -5.10 12.70 -20.12
C ARG A 211 -3.69 13.26 -20.00
N PHE A 212 -3.22 13.51 -18.77
CA PHE A 212 -1.89 14.06 -18.52
C PHE A 212 -0.79 13.05 -18.82
N THR A 213 -1.01 11.78 -18.56
CA THR A 213 -0.05 10.71 -18.81
C THR A 213 -0.10 10.18 -20.26
N THR A 214 -1.21 10.41 -21.00
CA THR A 214 -1.38 9.96 -22.39
C THR A 214 -0.83 10.92 -23.43
N LYS A 215 -0.62 12.19 -23.11
CA LYS A 215 -0.02 13.22 -23.99
C LYS A 215 1.43 13.51 -23.59
#